data_99e7f236d12b87d17385a939699b3715
#
_entry.id   99e7f236d12b87d17385a939699b3715
#
_cell.length_a   1.000
_cell.length_b   1.000
_cell.length_c   1.000
_cell.angle_alpha   90.00
_cell.angle_beta   90.00
_cell.angle_gamma   90.00
#
_symmetry.space_group_name_H-M   'P 1'
#
loop_
_entity.id
_entity.type
_entity.pdbx_description
1 polymer ?
#
loop_
_entity_poly.entity_id
_entity_poly.type
_entity_poly.pdbx_seq_one_letter_code
_entity_poly.pdbx_strand_id
1 'polypeptide(L)'
;MEVIVAITLLALILTPLAAMIYKITARSHAIVGGAYRNGVLMEQVNLLESLPYDSLAVGTRTVVVTAKPFPHTVTITVAQYYQKYMLKGKSVLLVISPTNVLYRPDTTRFIRSSAATLTALTSDNQ
;
A
#
# COMPACT_ATOMS: atom_id res chain seq x y z
N MET A 1 0.67 -8.34 -58.23
CA MET A 1 1.94 -8.36 -57.48
C MET A 1 2.02 -7.19 -56.50
N GLU A 2 1.70 -5.97 -56.88
CA GLU A 2 1.79 -4.76 -55.99
C GLU A 2 0.87 -4.86 -54.75
N VAL A 3 -0.34 -5.36 -54.86
CA VAL A 3 -1.28 -5.50 -53.76
C VAL A 3 -0.78 -6.46 -52.66
N ILE A 4 -0.14 -7.57 -53.06
CA ILE A 4 0.42 -8.54 -52.09
C ILE A 4 1.59 -7.94 -51.34
N VAL A 5 2.45 -7.19 -52.03
CA VAL A 5 3.59 -6.49 -51.42
C VAL A 5 3.10 -5.41 -50.44
N ALA A 6 2.06 -4.65 -50.84
CA ALA A 6 1.47 -3.63 -49.97
C ALA A 6 0.88 -4.21 -48.69
N ILE A 7 0.11 -5.32 -48.81
CA ILE A 7 -0.47 -6.00 -47.64
C ILE A 7 0.62 -6.56 -46.70
N THR A 8 1.67 -7.13 -47.30
CA THR A 8 2.79 -7.69 -46.51
C THR A 8 3.53 -6.61 -45.73
N LEU A 9 3.82 -5.48 -46.37
CA LEU A 9 4.44 -4.33 -45.72
C LEU A 9 3.55 -3.74 -44.63
N LEU A 10 2.24 -3.64 -44.90
CA LEU A 10 1.28 -3.15 -43.91
C LEU A 10 1.23 -4.05 -42.68
N ALA A 11 1.18 -5.36 -42.86
CA ALA A 11 1.18 -6.33 -41.77
C ALA A 11 2.48 -6.28 -40.94
N LEU A 12 3.61 -6.05 -41.60
CA LEU A 12 4.92 -5.96 -40.96
C LEU A 12 5.03 -4.72 -40.07
N ILE A 13 4.33 -3.63 -40.40
CA ILE A 13 4.30 -2.40 -39.60
C ILE A 13 3.22 -2.50 -38.49
N LEU A 14 2.04 -3.04 -38.79
CA LEU A 14 0.94 -3.09 -37.83
C LEU A 14 1.22 -4.03 -36.65
N THR A 15 1.92 -5.14 -36.87
CA THR A 15 2.22 -6.12 -35.81
C THR A 15 3.05 -5.52 -34.65
N PRO A 16 4.19 -4.85 -34.90
CA PRO A 16 4.95 -4.23 -33.80
C PRO A 16 4.22 -3.04 -33.17
N LEU A 17 3.42 -2.32 -33.94
CA LEU A 17 2.61 -1.22 -33.43
C LEU A 17 1.57 -1.71 -32.43
N ALA A 18 0.83 -2.77 -32.77
CA ALA A 18 -0.14 -3.41 -31.88
C ALA A 18 0.51 -3.94 -30.60
N ALA A 19 1.68 -4.56 -30.71
CA ALA A 19 2.45 -5.04 -29.57
C ALA A 19 2.90 -3.88 -28.65
N MET A 20 3.29 -2.76 -29.24
CA MET A 20 3.69 -1.56 -28.49
C MET A 20 2.50 -0.95 -27.74
N ILE A 21 1.36 -0.80 -28.39
CA ILE A 21 0.12 -0.30 -27.75
C ILE A 21 -0.28 -1.19 -26.58
N TYR A 22 -0.25 -2.50 -26.76
CA TYR A 22 -0.56 -3.45 -25.69
C TYR A 22 0.38 -3.29 -24.48
N LYS A 23 1.69 -3.17 -24.71
CA LYS A 23 2.67 -2.95 -23.64
C LYS A 23 2.45 -1.63 -22.90
N ILE A 24 2.13 -0.55 -23.62
CA ILE A 24 1.86 0.77 -23.04
C ILE A 24 0.59 0.69 -22.16
N THR A 25 -0.47 0.08 -22.67
CA THR A 25 -1.72 -0.07 -21.92
C THR A 25 -1.53 -0.90 -20.65
N ALA A 26 -0.83 -2.02 -20.75
CA ALA A 26 -0.53 -2.87 -19.60
C ALA A 26 0.30 -2.12 -18.52
N ARG A 27 1.30 -1.34 -18.94
CA ARG A 27 2.09 -0.50 -18.03
C ARG A 27 1.25 0.61 -17.39
N SER A 28 0.39 1.25 -18.15
CA SER A 28 -0.51 2.29 -17.66
C SER A 28 -1.42 1.76 -16.55
N HIS A 29 -2.02 0.59 -16.75
CA HIS A 29 -2.83 -0.06 -15.70
C HIS A 29 -2.02 -0.38 -14.45
N ALA A 30 -0.79 -0.86 -14.58
CA ALA A 30 0.08 -1.13 -13.44
C ALA A 30 0.43 0.14 -12.65
N ILE A 31 0.70 1.25 -13.34
CA ILE A 31 1.01 2.55 -12.72
C ILE A 31 -0.21 3.10 -11.98
N VAL A 32 -1.39 3.08 -12.60
CA VAL A 32 -2.63 3.56 -11.98
C VAL A 32 -2.98 2.73 -10.75
N GLY A 33 -2.89 1.40 -10.84
CA GLY A 33 -3.10 0.52 -9.70
C GLY A 33 -2.11 0.76 -8.55
N GLY A 34 -0.85 1.04 -8.89
CA GLY A 34 0.17 1.44 -7.92
C GLY A 34 -0.14 2.75 -7.22
N ALA A 35 -0.60 3.76 -7.97
CA ALA A 35 -0.98 5.06 -7.41
C ALA A 35 -2.16 4.95 -6.43
N TYR A 36 -3.22 4.23 -6.79
CA TYR A 36 -4.35 3.98 -5.89
C TYR A 36 -3.93 3.24 -4.62
N ARG A 37 -3.13 2.20 -4.77
CA ARG A 37 -2.61 1.42 -3.64
C ARG A 37 -1.81 2.29 -2.67
N ASN A 38 -0.89 3.10 -3.19
CA ASN A 38 -0.08 4.01 -2.39
C ASN A 38 -0.94 5.08 -1.71
N GLY A 39 -1.96 5.61 -2.40
CA GLY A 39 -2.91 6.57 -1.83
C GLY A 39 -3.65 5.98 -0.63
N VAL A 40 -4.24 4.79 -0.80
CA VAL A 40 -4.93 4.08 0.29
C VAL A 40 -3.99 3.76 1.44
N LEU A 41 -2.76 3.31 1.13
CA LEU A 41 -1.77 2.98 2.16
C LEU A 41 -1.41 4.20 3.01
N MET A 42 -1.13 5.35 2.36
CA MET A 42 -0.81 6.60 3.06
C MET A 42 -1.99 7.12 3.87
N GLU A 43 -3.21 7.03 3.34
CA GLU A 43 -4.43 7.40 4.07
C GLU A 43 -4.56 6.58 5.36
N GLN A 44 -4.41 5.26 5.28
CA GLN A 44 -4.52 4.37 6.43
C GLN A 44 -3.37 4.57 7.43
N VAL A 45 -2.16 4.81 6.97
CA VAL A 45 -1.02 5.13 7.85
C VAL A 45 -1.29 6.43 8.61
N ASN A 46 -1.68 7.50 7.90
CA ASN A 46 -1.98 8.79 8.52
C ASN A 46 -3.12 8.69 9.54
N LEU A 47 -4.17 7.92 9.21
CA LEU A 47 -5.28 7.66 10.13
C LEU A 47 -4.78 6.96 11.41
N LEU A 48 -3.99 5.89 11.27
CA LEU A 48 -3.48 5.12 12.40
C LEU A 48 -2.45 5.91 13.22
N GLU A 49 -1.67 6.78 12.58
CA GLU A 49 -0.72 7.67 13.25
C GLU A 49 -1.43 8.80 14.02
N SER A 50 -2.58 9.26 13.55
CA SER A 50 -3.37 10.30 14.24
C SER A 50 -4.09 9.78 15.49
N LEU A 51 -4.28 8.45 15.61
CA LEU A 51 -4.93 7.86 16.77
C LEU A 51 -4.03 7.95 18.02
N PRO A 52 -4.60 8.20 19.21
CA PRO A 52 -3.89 8.08 20.46
C PRO A 52 -3.30 6.67 20.64
N TYR A 53 -2.13 6.59 21.29
CA TYR A 53 -1.45 5.31 21.52
C TYR A 53 -2.34 4.25 22.19
N ASP A 54 -3.17 4.67 23.16
CA ASP A 54 -4.03 3.79 23.93
C ASP A 54 -5.21 3.26 23.11
N SER A 55 -5.64 4.00 22.08
CA SER A 55 -6.72 3.59 21.18
C SER A 55 -6.30 2.52 20.17
N LEU A 56 -5.01 2.25 20.04
CA LEU A 56 -4.48 1.16 19.20
C LEU A 56 -4.58 -0.17 19.95
N ALA A 57 -5.73 -0.82 19.90
CA ALA A 57 -5.91 -2.15 20.50
C ALA A 57 -5.01 -3.20 19.82
N VAL A 58 -4.37 -4.05 20.63
CA VAL A 58 -3.60 -5.20 20.13
C VAL A 58 -4.55 -6.21 19.48
N GLY A 59 -4.23 -6.68 18.29
CA GLY A 59 -5.05 -7.63 17.55
C GLY A 59 -4.98 -7.40 16.05
N THR A 60 -5.78 -8.16 15.32
CA THR A 60 -5.91 -8.03 13.87
C THR A 60 -7.32 -7.58 13.51
N ARG A 61 -7.41 -6.56 12.67
CA ARG A 61 -8.67 -6.03 12.14
C ARG A 61 -8.59 -6.05 10.61
N THR A 62 -9.67 -6.52 9.98
CA THR A 62 -9.80 -6.54 8.52
C THR A 62 -11.00 -5.70 8.11
N VAL A 63 -10.81 -4.84 7.13
CA VAL A 63 -11.84 -3.98 6.53
C VAL A 63 -11.87 -4.23 5.04
N VAL A 64 -13.05 -4.56 4.50
CA VAL A 64 -13.26 -4.75 3.06
C VAL A 64 -13.89 -3.51 2.49
N VAL A 65 -13.23 -2.90 1.51
CA VAL A 65 -13.70 -1.74 0.77
C VAL A 65 -14.09 -2.18 -0.63
N THR A 66 -15.37 -2.09 -0.95
CA THR A 66 -15.93 -2.47 -2.25
C THR A 66 -16.09 -1.29 -3.22
N ALA A 67 -15.80 -0.08 -2.75
CA ALA A 67 -15.95 1.14 -3.53
C ALA A 67 -15.03 1.16 -4.75
N LYS A 68 -15.61 1.53 -5.90
CA LYS A 68 -14.81 1.79 -7.12
C LYS A 68 -14.10 3.14 -6.98
N PRO A 69 -12.96 3.35 -7.61
CA PRO A 69 -12.35 2.54 -8.66
C PRO A 69 -11.41 1.42 -8.18
N PHE A 70 -11.12 1.31 -6.88
CA PHE A 70 -10.12 0.39 -6.35
C PHE A 70 -10.66 -0.43 -5.17
N PRO A 71 -11.47 -1.49 -5.43
CA PRO A 71 -11.90 -2.41 -4.38
C PRO A 71 -10.70 -3.14 -3.77
N HIS A 72 -10.62 -3.15 -2.44
CA HIS A 72 -9.47 -3.72 -1.73
C HIS A 72 -9.84 -4.16 -0.32
N THR A 73 -8.99 -4.97 0.27
CA THR A 73 -9.06 -5.38 1.67
C THR A 73 -7.88 -4.79 2.42
N VAL A 74 -8.16 -4.13 3.53
CA VAL A 74 -7.14 -3.59 4.45
C VAL A 74 -7.08 -4.49 5.67
N THR A 75 -5.92 -5.06 5.95
CA THR A 75 -5.64 -5.84 7.16
C THR A 75 -4.65 -5.07 8.03
N ILE A 76 -5.07 -4.74 9.24
CA ILE A 76 -4.28 -4.01 10.23
C ILE A 76 -3.98 -4.96 11.37
N THR A 77 -2.73 -5.25 11.62
CA THR A 77 -2.28 -6.07 12.75
C THR A 77 -1.45 -5.22 13.70
N VAL A 78 -1.92 -5.09 14.92
CA VAL A 78 -1.23 -4.37 16.00
C VAL A 78 -0.69 -5.40 16.99
N ALA A 79 0.61 -5.40 17.18
CA ALA A 79 1.29 -6.25 18.16
C ALA A 79 2.10 -5.40 19.14
N GLN A 80 2.23 -5.89 20.38
CA GLN A 80 3.13 -5.24 21.33
C GLN A 80 4.58 -5.39 20.87
N TYR A 81 5.32 -4.32 20.98
CA TYR A 81 6.74 -4.28 20.66
C TYR A 81 7.53 -3.91 21.93
N TYR A 82 8.41 -4.80 22.34
CA TYR A 82 9.29 -4.59 23.48
C TYR A 82 10.70 -4.29 22.99
N GLN A 83 11.20 -3.14 23.30
CA GLN A 83 12.60 -2.81 23.07
C GLN A 83 13.42 -3.07 24.33
N LYS A 84 14.69 -3.43 24.15
CA LYS A 84 15.62 -3.89 25.21
C LYS A 84 15.78 -2.90 26.39
N TYR A 85 15.28 -1.66 26.27
CA TYR A 85 15.38 -0.60 27.26
C TYR A 85 14.02 -0.13 27.80
N MET A 86 13.05 -1.02 27.96
CA MET A 86 11.73 -0.74 28.59
C MET A 86 10.80 0.23 27.84
N LEU A 87 11.11 0.64 26.63
CA LEU A 87 10.15 1.42 25.83
C LEU A 87 9.02 0.51 25.36
N LYS A 88 7.85 0.72 25.94
CA LYS A 88 6.63 0.06 25.48
C LYS A 88 6.23 0.65 24.13
N GLY A 89 6.21 -0.16 23.12
CA GLY A 89 5.80 0.22 21.78
C GLY A 89 4.71 -0.70 21.22
N LYS A 90 4.04 -0.26 20.18
CA LYS A 90 3.15 -1.08 19.38
C LYS A 90 3.69 -1.11 17.95
N SER A 91 3.86 -2.30 17.40
CA SER A 91 4.18 -2.49 15.99
C SER A 91 2.86 -2.63 15.24
N VAL A 92 2.68 -1.80 14.24
CA VAL A 92 1.51 -1.83 13.35
C VAL A 92 1.96 -2.34 12.00
N LEU A 93 1.37 -3.45 11.56
CA LEU A 93 1.54 -4.01 10.23
C LEU A 93 0.26 -3.75 9.45
N LEU A 94 0.39 -3.09 8.33
CA LEU A 94 -0.69 -2.76 7.42
C LEU A 94 -0.49 -3.50 6.10
N VAL A 95 -1.48 -4.27 5.69
CA VAL A 95 -1.50 -5.00 4.42
C VAL A 95 -2.70 -4.56 3.61
N ILE A 96 -2.46 -4.10 2.38
CA ILE A 96 -3.51 -3.75 1.43
C ILE A 96 -3.51 -4.81 0.33
N SER A 97 -4.63 -5.52 0.21
CA SER A 97 -4.83 -6.55 -0.79
C SER A 97 -5.92 -6.11 -1.77
N PRO A 98 -5.56 -5.73 -2.99
CA PRO A 98 -6.53 -5.40 -4.04
C PRO A 98 -7.40 -6.62 -4.38
N THR A 99 -8.68 -6.40 -4.65
CA THR A 99 -9.58 -7.47 -5.11
C THR A 99 -9.23 -7.94 -6.52
N ASN A 100 -8.68 -7.03 -7.34
CA ASN A 100 -8.22 -7.37 -8.67
C ASN A 100 -6.85 -8.05 -8.61
N VAL A 101 -6.79 -9.30 -9.09
CA VAL A 101 -5.57 -10.13 -9.12
C VAL A 101 -4.42 -9.58 -9.96
N LEU A 102 -4.70 -8.61 -10.84
CA LEU A 102 -3.67 -7.92 -11.63
C LEU A 102 -2.80 -6.98 -10.78
N TYR A 103 -3.29 -6.58 -9.61
CA TYR A 103 -2.57 -5.70 -8.70
C TYR A 103 -1.96 -6.50 -7.57
N ARG A 104 -0.71 -6.21 -7.26
CA ARG A 104 -0.01 -6.87 -6.15
C ARG A 104 -0.44 -6.26 -4.81
N PRO A 105 -0.55 -7.06 -3.75
CA PRO A 105 -0.71 -6.54 -2.40
C PRO A 105 0.51 -5.71 -2.00
N ASP A 106 0.30 -4.78 -1.09
CA ASP A 106 1.36 -3.96 -0.51
C ASP A 106 1.31 -4.02 1.01
N THR A 107 2.47 -3.86 1.63
CA THR A 107 2.63 -4.03 3.05
C THR A 107 3.54 -2.94 3.59
N THR A 108 3.10 -2.27 4.66
CA THR A 108 3.95 -1.36 5.41
C THR A 108 3.93 -1.69 6.89
N ARG A 109 5.01 -1.35 7.58
CA ARG A 109 5.15 -1.54 9.01
C ARG A 109 5.74 -0.30 9.65
N PHE A 110 5.12 0.14 10.74
CA PHE A 110 5.66 1.22 11.56
C PHE A 110 5.51 0.90 13.04
N ILE A 111 6.24 1.64 13.87
CA ILE A 111 6.26 1.44 15.32
C ILE A 111 5.78 2.73 15.97
N ARG A 112 4.82 2.59 16.89
CA ARG A 112 4.37 3.66 17.77
C ARG A 112 4.92 3.41 19.16
N SER A 113 5.69 4.35 19.69
CA SER A 113 6.09 4.35 21.10
C SER A 113 5.06 5.11 21.93
N SER A 114 4.83 4.67 23.17
CA SER A 114 4.21 5.55 24.14
C SER A 114 5.17 6.72 24.37
N ALA A 115 4.72 7.96 24.17
CA ALA A 115 5.50 9.11 24.57
C ALA A 115 5.74 8.99 26.07
N ALA A 116 6.98 8.76 26.48
CA ALA A 116 7.38 8.99 27.87
C ALA A 116 7.12 10.47 28.11
N THR A 117 6.16 10.80 28.95
CA THR A 117 5.94 12.17 29.38
C THR A 117 7.24 12.65 30.00
N LEU A 118 7.82 13.71 29.49
CA LEU A 118 9.02 14.38 30.01
C LEU A 118 8.93 14.73 31.51
N THR A 119 7.74 14.66 32.08
CA THR A 119 7.45 14.86 33.52
C THR A 119 8.10 13.82 34.42
N ALA A 120 8.50 12.65 33.93
CA ALA A 120 9.16 11.63 34.72
C ALA A 120 10.68 11.91 34.92
N LEU A 121 11.25 12.81 34.12
CA LEU A 121 12.69 13.16 34.21
C LEU A 121 12.98 14.37 35.13
N THR A 122 11.94 15.07 35.58
CA THR A 122 12.10 16.26 36.43
C THR A 122 11.85 16.03 37.92
N SER A 123 11.41 14.84 38.33
CA SER A 123 11.07 14.54 39.72
C SER A 123 12.20 13.89 40.55
N ASP A 124 13.36 13.62 39.93
CA ASP A 124 14.46 12.91 40.61
C ASP A 124 15.62 13.82 41.02
N ASN A 125 15.37 15.14 41.10
CA ASN A 125 16.41 16.12 41.51
C ASN A 125 15.92 17.09 42.61
N GLN A 126 15.37 16.53 43.71
CA GLN A 126 15.28 17.23 44.99
C GLN A 126 15.67 16.33 46.14
#